data_20cd3c879dc4c64bb5dbdce5447f039f
#
_entry.id   20cd3c879dc4c64bb5dbdce5447f039f
#
_cell.length_a   1.000
_cell.length_b   1.000
_cell.length_c   1.000
_cell.angle_alpha   90.00
_cell.angle_beta   90.00
_cell.angle_gamma   90.00
#
_symmetry.space_group_name_H-M   'P 1'
#
loop_
_entity.id
_entity.type
_entity.pdbx_description
1 polymer ?
#
loop_
_entity_poly.entity_id
_entity_poly.type
_entity_poly.pdbx_seq_one_letter_code
_entity_poly.pdbx_strand_id
1 'polypeptide(L)'
;MHLIKNKTFLILVLCTFVLLCIVLCVWLNSGGVAFAASIDIADIPNINITLKYRGHCFVYNSNQHIPNITNFVQERTFQKNNRAGSHIQRAIVIDKMLASKLPINDAFCYMFFGWKDYYQNVKNAVNVLPQDATLKFIPNSYPYFDVRQERIGCKLNEEEVLKEILTQLHSTDTIEIELNPQKLFPQVYYADLIKQTSKLSGFLTSYQSSSTYRKNNIKLALKKFNGMCVKPHESISFNATTGPRTLNKGYKEAHMILDSEYVDAVGGGVCQASTTLYNALLLAGVQIDEVHAHSLPSSYVQLGFDAMVNFGTSDLRFTNPYDTPIYIRVDSNEQNVKVEIYGQNYSQNIKIKRQYEVLSILPPPNDKIVVDDSGEYLNSVKYKDEWFYKKQPKDGYKVNAYLEYYKNGKMLERKLIRTVTYKPQQGIKVFGAQNRQNQNDVNDKFLQTLSNILGKY
;
A
#
# COMPACT_ATOMS: atom_id res chain seq x y z
N MET A 1 -39.97 25.17 32.71
CA MET A 1 -41.28 24.60 32.36
C MET A 1 -41.38 24.15 30.89
N HIS A 2 -40.38 24.47 30.04
CA HIS A 2 -40.35 24.04 28.58
C HIS A 2 -39.70 22.69 28.31
N LEU A 3 -38.84 22.17 29.22
CA LEU A 3 -38.16 20.87 28.99
C LEU A 3 -39.00 19.61 29.30
N ILE A 4 -40.05 19.76 30.12
CA ILE A 4 -40.92 18.62 30.51
C ILE A 4 -41.94 18.30 29.42
N LYS A 5 -42.40 19.30 28.65
CA LYS A 5 -43.36 19.09 27.55
C LYS A 5 -42.78 18.32 26.38
N ASN A 6 -41.47 18.41 26.14
CA ASN A 6 -40.83 17.67 25.03
C ASN A 6 -40.58 16.18 25.31
N LYS A 7 -40.38 15.80 26.59
CA LYS A 7 -40.21 14.39 26.95
C LYS A 7 -41.54 13.62 26.87
N THR A 8 -42.65 14.23 27.31
CA THR A 8 -43.96 13.62 27.23
C THR A 8 -44.43 13.48 25.78
N PHE A 9 -44.13 14.46 24.92
CA PHE A 9 -44.45 14.37 23.50
C PHE A 9 -43.60 13.28 22.81
N LEU A 10 -42.32 13.15 23.12
CA LEU A 10 -41.45 12.11 22.56
C LEU A 10 -41.89 10.69 23.00
N ILE A 11 -42.29 10.53 24.25
CA ILE A 11 -42.82 9.25 24.78
C ILE A 11 -44.14 8.91 24.09
N LEU A 12 -45.01 9.91 23.87
CA LEU A 12 -46.28 9.68 23.16
C LEU A 12 -46.08 9.24 21.70
N VAL A 13 -45.10 9.87 20.99
CA VAL A 13 -44.74 9.49 19.61
C VAL A 13 -44.09 8.10 19.56
N LEU A 14 -43.24 7.78 20.55
CA LEU A 14 -42.64 6.44 20.64
C LEU A 14 -43.70 5.35 20.94
N CYS A 15 -44.63 5.62 21.87
CA CYS A 15 -45.74 4.70 22.18
C CYS A 15 -46.69 4.50 21.00
N THR A 16 -47.00 5.57 20.23
CA THR A 16 -47.83 5.43 19.02
C THR A 16 -47.11 4.67 17.91
N PHE A 17 -45.77 4.86 17.76
CA PHE A 17 -44.97 4.09 16.79
C PHE A 17 -44.87 2.62 17.16
N VAL A 18 -44.65 2.30 18.44
CA VAL A 18 -44.66 0.91 18.95
C VAL A 18 -46.03 0.26 18.81
N LEU A 19 -47.13 1.00 19.10
CA LEU A 19 -48.48 0.49 18.89
C LEU A 19 -48.77 0.24 17.41
N LEU A 20 -48.30 1.14 16.51
CA LEU A 20 -48.43 0.98 15.06
C LEU A 20 -47.63 -0.24 14.56
N CYS A 21 -46.41 -0.45 15.09
CA CYS A 21 -45.59 -1.63 14.78
C CYS A 21 -46.26 -2.92 15.31
N ILE A 22 -46.84 -2.90 16.50
CA ILE A 22 -47.57 -4.05 17.07
C ILE A 22 -48.83 -4.34 16.24
N VAL A 23 -49.59 -3.30 15.87
CA VAL A 23 -50.76 -3.46 15.00
C VAL A 23 -50.39 -3.95 13.61
N LEU A 24 -49.24 -3.45 13.06
CA LEU A 24 -48.72 -3.95 11.78
C LEU A 24 -48.23 -5.40 11.89
N CYS A 25 -47.54 -5.75 12.97
CA CYS A 25 -47.12 -7.13 13.22
C CYS A 25 -48.33 -8.08 13.45
N VAL A 26 -49.34 -7.62 14.16
CA VAL A 26 -50.59 -8.40 14.35
C VAL A 26 -51.35 -8.49 13.04
N TRP A 27 -51.36 -7.42 12.21
CA TRP A 27 -52.05 -7.45 10.90
C TRP A 27 -51.28 -8.32 9.88
N LEU A 28 -49.96 -8.27 9.88
CA LEU A 28 -49.10 -9.15 9.07
C LEU A 28 -49.24 -10.63 9.52
N ASN A 29 -49.27 -10.86 10.86
CA ASN A 29 -49.49 -12.20 11.39
C ASN A 29 -50.96 -12.70 11.19
N SER A 30 -51.96 -11.82 11.26
CA SER A 30 -53.34 -12.22 11.01
C SER A 30 -53.58 -12.64 9.56
N GLY A 31 -52.90 -12.01 8.58
CA GLY A 31 -52.92 -12.45 7.18
C GLY A 31 -52.34 -13.85 7.02
N GLY A 32 -51.22 -14.14 7.70
CA GLY A 32 -50.59 -15.46 7.69
C GLY A 32 -51.41 -16.52 8.44
N VAL A 33 -51.98 -16.15 9.60
CA VAL A 33 -52.84 -17.04 10.39
C VAL A 33 -54.17 -17.31 9.66
N ALA A 34 -54.76 -16.29 9.03
CA ALA A 34 -55.97 -16.46 8.22
C ALA A 34 -55.72 -17.35 6.99
N PHE A 35 -54.55 -17.23 6.37
CA PHE A 35 -54.15 -18.09 5.28
C PHE A 35 -53.96 -19.55 5.73
N ALA A 36 -53.22 -19.76 6.83
CA ALA A 36 -53.00 -21.09 7.39
C ALA A 36 -54.31 -21.77 7.87
N ALA A 37 -55.22 -20.97 8.43
CA ALA A 37 -56.54 -21.48 8.86
C ALA A 37 -57.50 -21.80 7.70
N SER A 38 -57.20 -21.32 6.49
CA SER A 38 -58.05 -21.58 5.31
C SER A 38 -57.67 -22.85 4.52
N ILE A 39 -56.54 -23.49 4.91
CA ILE A 39 -56.04 -24.70 4.25
C ILE A 39 -56.05 -25.84 5.27
N ASP A 40 -56.85 -26.86 4.97
CA ASP A 40 -56.79 -28.11 5.72
C ASP A 40 -55.52 -28.87 5.32
N ILE A 41 -54.83 -29.50 6.31
CA ILE A 41 -53.68 -30.37 6.04
C ILE A 41 -54.08 -31.53 5.11
N ALA A 42 -55.33 -31.94 5.10
CA ALA A 42 -55.84 -32.93 4.16
C ALA A 42 -55.86 -32.46 2.70
N ASP A 43 -55.84 -31.17 2.45
CA ASP A 43 -55.78 -30.54 1.11
C ASP A 43 -54.41 -30.48 0.49
N ILE A 44 -53.34 -30.71 1.26
CA ILE A 44 -51.97 -30.63 0.77
C ILE A 44 -51.64 -31.86 -0.07
N PRO A 45 -51.32 -31.70 -1.37
CA PRO A 45 -51.00 -32.83 -2.22
C PRO A 45 -49.63 -33.44 -1.83
N ASN A 46 -49.51 -34.76 -2.08
CA ASN A 46 -48.22 -35.42 -1.98
C ASN A 46 -47.37 -35.02 -3.20
N ILE A 47 -46.37 -34.17 -3.00
CA ILE A 47 -45.51 -33.71 -4.06
C ILE A 47 -44.07 -34.13 -3.82
N ASN A 48 -43.36 -34.41 -4.93
CA ASN A 48 -41.92 -34.65 -4.98
C ASN A 48 -41.30 -33.55 -5.81
N ILE A 49 -40.35 -32.81 -5.22
CA ILE A 49 -39.60 -31.77 -5.90
C ILE A 49 -38.13 -32.14 -5.88
N THR A 50 -37.52 -32.27 -7.06
CA THR A 50 -36.09 -32.50 -7.23
C THR A 50 -35.45 -31.28 -7.88
N LEU A 51 -34.62 -30.58 -7.12
CA LEU A 51 -33.80 -29.48 -7.63
C LEU A 51 -32.41 -30.02 -7.94
N LYS A 52 -31.93 -29.80 -9.18
CA LYS A 52 -30.67 -30.32 -9.67
C LYS A 52 -29.68 -29.19 -9.86
N TYR A 53 -28.41 -29.37 -9.45
CA TYR A 53 -27.34 -28.42 -9.69
C TYR A 53 -25.97 -29.12 -9.77
N ARG A 54 -25.30 -29.00 -10.90
CA ARG A 54 -23.96 -29.58 -11.14
C ARG A 54 -23.83 -31.05 -10.73
N GLY A 55 -24.83 -31.86 -11.05
CA GLY A 55 -24.86 -33.29 -10.73
C GLY A 55 -25.33 -33.63 -9.31
N HIS A 56 -25.62 -32.66 -8.49
CA HIS A 56 -26.25 -32.84 -7.19
C HIS A 56 -27.76 -32.77 -7.34
N CYS A 57 -28.49 -33.65 -6.65
CA CYS A 57 -29.95 -33.69 -6.60
C CYS A 57 -30.39 -33.40 -5.17
N PHE A 58 -31.24 -32.41 -5.00
CA PHE A 58 -31.90 -32.07 -3.73
C PHE A 58 -33.35 -32.51 -3.84
N VAL A 59 -33.76 -33.47 -3.02
CA VAL A 59 -35.09 -34.05 -3.10
C VAL A 59 -35.93 -33.59 -1.91
N TYR A 60 -37.08 -32.99 -2.19
CA TYR A 60 -38.11 -32.70 -1.22
C TYR A 60 -39.34 -33.60 -1.45
N ASN A 61 -39.82 -34.22 -0.38
CA ASN A 61 -41.08 -35.00 -0.42
C ASN A 61 -41.99 -34.48 0.70
N SER A 62 -43.16 -33.99 0.33
CA SER A 62 -44.06 -33.38 1.30
C SER A 62 -44.55 -34.37 2.39
N ASN A 63 -44.61 -35.65 2.11
CA ASN A 63 -45.03 -36.67 3.09
C ASN A 63 -43.98 -37.04 4.12
N GLN A 64 -42.69 -36.90 3.78
CA GLN A 64 -41.58 -37.25 4.70
C GLN A 64 -41.36 -36.21 5.80
N HIS A 65 -41.85 -34.99 5.62
CA HIS A 65 -41.64 -33.89 6.53
C HIS A 65 -42.81 -33.60 7.47
N ILE A 66 -43.89 -34.40 7.38
CA ILE A 66 -45.03 -34.26 8.30
C ILE A 66 -44.59 -34.74 9.70
N PRO A 67 -44.70 -33.90 10.75
CA PRO A 67 -44.38 -34.35 12.09
C PRO A 67 -45.27 -35.54 12.48
N ASN A 68 -44.65 -36.52 13.16
CA ASN A 68 -45.38 -37.66 13.74
C ASN A 68 -46.31 -37.19 14.87
N ILE A 69 -47.37 -36.53 14.55
CA ILE A 69 -48.43 -36.18 15.48
C ILE A 69 -49.38 -37.36 15.45
N THR A 70 -49.22 -38.26 16.43
CA THR A 70 -49.88 -39.55 16.59
C THR A 70 -51.41 -39.48 16.57
N ASN A 71 -52.01 -38.31 16.62
CA ASN A 71 -53.51 -38.15 16.59
C ASN A 71 -54.08 -37.68 15.24
N PHE A 72 -53.21 -37.32 14.27
CA PHE A 72 -53.64 -36.84 12.95
C PHE A 72 -53.64 -37.89 11.85
N VAL A 73 -53.04 -39.06 12.12
CA VAL A 73 -52.85 -40.10 11.10
C VAL A 73 -54.14 -40.93 10.83
N GLN A 74 -55.09 -40.95 11.74
CA GLN A 74 -56.31 -41.79 11.56
C GLN A 74 -57.24 -41.22 10.50
N GLU A 75 -57.36 -39.94 10.26
CA GLU A 75 -58.29 -39.37 9.26
C GLU A 75 -57.74 -39.40 7.82
N ARG A 76 -56.37 -39.41 7.62
CA ARG A 76 -55.81 -39.48 6.28
C ARG A 76 -55.87 -40.82 5.59
N THR A 77 -56.10 -41.89 6.30
CA THR A 77 -56.15 -43.26 5.72
C THR A 77 -57.39 -43.49 4.88
N PHE A 78 -58.45 -42.65 5.01
CA PHE A 78 -59.72 -42.83 4.29
C PHE A 78 -59.71 -42.25 2.85
N GLN A 79 -58.77 -41.34 2.47
CA GLN A 79 -58.81 -40.68 1.16
C GLN A 79 -57.81 -41.21 0.12
N LYS A 80 -57.16 -42.33 0.35
CA LYS A 80 -56.15 -42.89 -0.53
C LYS A 80 -56.58 -43.35 -1.91
N ASN A 81 -57.89 -43.35 -2.20
CA ASN A 81 -58.43 -43.99 -3.40
C ASN A 81 -58.97 -43.08 -4.51
N ASN A 82 -58.87 -41.77 -4.43
CA ASN A 82 -59.39 -40.89 -5.48
C ASN A 82 -58.29 -40.09 -6.21
N ARG A 83 -57.67 -40.69 -7.27
CA ARG A 83 -56.72 -40.01 -8.18
C ARG A 83 -57.32 -38.77 -8.88
N ALA A 84 -58.68 -38.66 -9.02
CA ALA A 84 -59.30 -37.48 -9.58
C ALA A 84 -59.31 -36.26 -8.65
N GLY A 85 -59.22 -36.45 -7.32
CA GLY A 85 -59.21 -35.39 -6.32
C GLY A 85 -57.85 -34.61 -6.28
N SER A 86 -56.76 -35.25 -6.65
CA SER A 86 -55.39 -34.63 -6.52
C SER A 86 -55.16 -33.42 -7.42
N HIS A 87 -55.72 -33.39 -8.62
CA HIS A 87 -55.60 -32.26 -9.54
C HIS A 87 -56.45 -31.06 -9.10
N ILE A 88 -57.62 -31.27 -8.61
CA ILE A 88 -58.53 -30.24 -8.09
C ILE A 88 -57.90 -29.64 -6.81
N GLN A 89 -57.41 -30.48 -5.94
CA GLN A 89 -56.77 -30.05 -4.70
C GLN A 89 -55.52 -29.21 -4.98
N ARG A 90 -54.69 -29.57 -5.96
CA ARG A 90 -53.53 -28.78 -6.38
C ARG A 90 -53.94 -27.39 -6.89
N ALA A 91 -54.92 -27.31 -7.74
CA ALA A 91 -55.42 -26.04 -8.26
C ALA A 91 -55.92 -25.13 -7.14
N ILE A 92 -56.66 -25.65 -6.19
CA ILE A 92 -57.15 -24.92 -5.03
C ILE A 92 -56.00 -24.39 -4.16
N VAL A 93 -54.98 -25.20 -3.95
CA VAL A 93 -53.80 -24.82 -3.19
C VAL A 93 -53.04 -23.68 -3.87
N ILE A 94 -52.80 -23.78 -5.18
CA ILE A 94 -52.11 -22.76 -5.97
C ILE A 94 -52.93 -21.46 -5.97
N ASP A 95 -54.25 -21.53 -6.19
CA ASP A 95 -55.11 -20.35 -6.18
C ASP A 95 -55.10 -19.65 -4.82
N LYS A 96 -55.11 -20.40 -3.73
CA LYS A 96 -55.00 -19.86 -2.36
C LYS A 96 -53.63 -19.22 -2.12
N MET A 97 -52.52 -19.83 -2.61
CA MET A 97 -51.20 -19.25 -2.53
C MET A 97 -51.09 -17.91 -3.28
N LEU A 98 -51.60 -17.86 -4.51
CA LEU A 98 -51.60 -16.65 -5.33
C LEU A 98 -52.50 -15.55 -4.74
N ALA A 99 -53.63 -15.94 -4.11
CA ALA A 99 -54.55 -15.02 -3.45
C ALA A 99 -54.04 -14.50 -2.09
N SER A 100 -53.10 -15.15 -1.45
CA SER A 100 -52.66 -14.87 -0.08
C SER A 100 -51.95 -13.54 0.11
N LYS A 101 -51.44 -12.89 -0.96
CA LYS A 101 -50.56 -11.69 -0.93
C LYS A 101 -49.30 -11.88 -0.09
N LEU A 102 -48.97 -13.09 0.34
CA LEU A 102 -47.70 -13.41 1.00
C LEU A 102 -46.57 -13.46 -0.03
N PRO A 103 -45.35 -13.15 0.37
CA PRO A 103 -44.18 -13.50 -0.42
C PRO A 103 -44.22 -15.00 -0.77
N ILE A 104 -43.90 -15.34 -2.01
CA ILE A 104 -44.07 -16.72 -2.53
C ILE A 104 -43.35 -17.76 -1.67
N ASN A 105 -42.19 -17.45 -1.15
CA ASN A 105 -41.43 -18.35 -0.27
C ASN A 105 -42.16 -18.59 1.06
N ASP A 106 -42.76 -17.56 1.64
CA ASP A 106 -43.51 -17.69 2.89
C ASP A 106 -44.75 -18.56 2.69
N ALA A 107 -45.44 -18.39 1.55
CA ALA A 107 -46.56 -19.24 1.17
C ALA A 107 -46.12 -20.72 1.04
N PHE A 108 -44.97 -21.00 0.42
CA PHE A 108 -44.41 -22.36 0.38
C PHE A 108 -44.07 -22.91 1.77
N CYS A 109 -43.49 -22.09 2.66
CA CYS A 109 -43.21 -22.52 4.04
C CYS A 109 -44.48 -22.89 4.84
N TYR A 110 -45.58 -22.20 4.59
CA TYR A 110 -46.87 -22.54 5.21
C TYR A 110 -47.51 -23.80 4.62
N MET A 111 -47.37 -23.99 3.31
CA MET A 111 -47.99 -25.09 2.59
C MET A 111 -47.25 -26.41 2.72
N PHE A 112 -45.91 -26.34 2.70
CA PHE A 112 -45.05 -27.51 2.63
C PHE A 112 -44.16 -27.58 3.87
N PHE A 113 -44.53 -28.48 4.76
CA PHE A 113 -43.79 -28.67 6.00
C PHE A 113 -42.32 -29.06 5.74
N GLY A 114 -41.37 -28.43 6.46
CA GLY A 114 -39.94 -28.66 6.25
C GLY A 114 -39.35 -27.98 5.01
N TRP A 115 -40.14 -27.25 4.18
CA TRP A 115 -39.70 -26.56 2.99
C TRP A 115 -38.58 -25.56 3.31
N LYS A 116 -38.72 -24.80 4.38
CA LYS A 116 -37.74 -23.78 4.81
C LYS A 116 -36.33 -24.38 4.98
N ASP A 117 -36.23 -25.51 5.70
CA ASP A 117 -34.93 -26.15 5.97
C ASP A 117 -34.37 -26.82 4.71
N TYR A 118 -35.22 -27.48 3.94
CA TYR A 118 -34.86 -28.06 2.66
C TYR A 118 -34.30 -27.00 1.72
N TYR A 119 -35.03 -25.92 1.50
CA TYR A 119 -34.63 -24.88 0.55
C TYR A 119 -33.41 -24.09 1.04
N GLN A 120 -33.27 -23.92 2.37
CA GLN A 120 -32.06 -23.34 2.94
C GLN A 120 -30.83 -24.22 2.67
N ASN A 121 -30.95 -25.54 2.74
CA ASN A 121 -29.85 -26.46 2.38
C ASN A 121 -29.49 -26.32 0.88
N VAL A 122 -30.48 -26.21 0.01
CA VAL A 122 -30.23 -25.94 -1.42
C VAL A 122 -29.49 -24.62 -1.60
N LYS A 123 -29.94 -23.54 -0.95
CA LYS A 123 -29.27 -22.23 -1.03
C LYS A 123 -27.83 -22.30 -0.53
N ASN A 124 -27.59 -23.00 0.57
CA ASN A 124 -26.22 -23.15 1.14
C ASN A 124 -25.28 -23.92 0.19
N ALA A 125 -25.83 -24.89 -0.56
CA ALA A 125 -25.02 -25.66 -1.49
C ALA A 125 -24.77 -24.95 -2.83
N VAL A 126 -25.69 -24.08 -3.25
CA VAL A 126 -25.63 -23.41 -4.57
C VAL A 126 -25.05 -22.01 -4.50
N ASN A 127 -25.44 -21.23 -3.49
CA ASN A 127 -25.00 -19.83 -3.38
C ASN A 127 -23.52 -19.74 -2.96
N VAL A 128 -22.71 -19.08 -3.79
CA VAL A 128 -21.31 -18.83 -3.53
C VAL A 128 -21.05 -17.33 -3.66
N LEU A 129 -20.49 -16.72 -2.64
CA LEU A 129 -20.08 -15.31 -2.73
C LEU A 129 -18.89 -15.14 -3.67
N PRO A 130 -18.86 -14.07 -4.46
CA PRO A 130 -17.68 -13.75 -5.27
C PRO A 130 -16.51 -13.43 -4.37
N GLN A 131 -15.30 -13.70 -4.83
CA GLN A 131 -14.06 -13.33 -4.17
C GLN A 131 -13.27 -12.42 -5.10
N ASP A 132 -12.84 -11.27 -4.59
CA ASP A 132 -11.99 -10.35 -5.32
C ASP A 132 -10.58 -10.92 -5.52
N ALA A 133 -9.94 -10.54 -6.61
CA ALA A 133 -8.53 -10.77 -6.79
C ALA A 133 -7.72 -10.04 -5.71
N THR A 134 -6.57 -10.60 -5.33
CA THR A 134 -5.71 -10.00 -4.30
C THR A 134 -4.29 -9.85 -4.80
N LEU A 135 -3.62 -8.77 -4.36
CA LEU A 135 -2.23 -8.50 -4.63
C LEU A 135 -1.47 -8.30 -3.33
N LYS A 136 -0.39 -9.06 -3.14
CA LYS A 136 0.52 -8.91 -2.02
C LYS A 136 1.92 -8.59 -2.52
N PHE A 137 2.50 -7.48 -2.04
CA PHE A 137 3.89 -7.11 -2.33
C PHE A 137 4.85 -7.79 -1.36
N ILE A 138 5.89 -8.46 -1.89
CA ILE A 138 6.88 -9.25 -1.14
C ILE A 138 8.30 -8.79 -1.55
N PRO A 139 8.81 -7.66 -1.04
CA PRO A 139 10.00 -6.98 -1.56
C PRO A 139 11.29 -7.80 -1.47
N ASN A 140 11.35 -8.77 -0.57
CA ASN A 140 12.56 -9.55 -0.28
C ASN A 140 12.57 -10.95 -0.95
N SER A 141 11.54 -11.30 -1.73
CA SER A 141 11.42 -12.63 -2.35
C SER A 141 10.92 -12.50 -3.79
N TYR A 142 11.66 -13.06 -4.73
CA TYR A 142 11.22 -13.11 -6.13
C TYR A 142 10.29 -14.34 -6.34
N PRO A 143 9.15 -14.18 -7.03
CA PRO A 143 8.60 -12.93 -7.57
C PRO A 143 8.17 -11.95 -6.47
N TYR A 144 8.31 -10.63 -6.72
CA TYR A 144 8.03 -9.60 -5.73
C TYR A 144 6.55 -9.38 -5.45
N PHE A 145 5.68 -10.01 -6.22
CA PHE A 145 4.23 -9.92 -6.10
C PHE A 145 3.59 -11.31 -6.13
N ASP A 146 2.71 -11.58 -5.17
CA ASP A 146 1.76 -12.69 -5.18
C ASP A 146 0.40 -12.12 -5.60
N VAL A 147 -0.07 -12.48 -6.80
CA VAL A 147 -1.35 -12.03 -7.33
C VAL A 147 -2.26 -13.24 -7.49
N ARG A 148 -3.37 -13.25 -6.75
CA ARG A 148 -4.36 -14.35 -6.78
C ARG A 148 -5.56 -13.94 -7.59
N GLN A 149 -6.06 -14.88 -8.38
CA GLN A 149 -7.22 -14.69 -9.22
C GLN A 149 -8.50 -14.53 -8.38
N GLU A 150 -9.42 -13.76 -8.93
CA GLU A 150 -10.78 -13.66 -8.46
C GLU A 150 -11.57 -14.94 -8.67
N ARG A 151 -12.68 -15.06 -7.95
CA ARG A 151 -13.63 -16.13 -8.15
C ARG A 151 -15.03 -15.54 -8.35
N ILE A 152 -15.68 -15.92 -9.44
CA ILE A 152 -17.07 -15.59 -9.70
C ILE A 152 -17.95 -16.37 -8.73
N GLY A 153 -18.85 -15.66 -8.07
CA GLY A 153 -19.88 -16.24 -7.24
C GLY A 153 -21.14 -16.56 -8.03
N CYS A 154 -22.13 -17.11 -7.34
CA CYS A 154 -23.47 -17.31 -7.88
C CYS A 154 -24.53 -17.25 -6.77
N LYS A 155 -25.75 -16.89 -7.14
CA LYS A 155 -26.89 -16.80 -6.24
C LYS A 155 -28.16 -17.28 -6.95
N LEU A 156 -28.94 -18.13 -6.29
CA LEU A 156 -30.26 -18.53 -6.78
C LEU A 156 -31.19 -17.31 -6.80
N ASN A 157 -31.93 -17.18 -7.90
CA ASN A 157 -33.12 -16.36 -7.92
C ASN A 157 -34.29 -17.18 -7.35
N GLU A 158 -34.55 -16.95 -6.08
CA GLU A 158 -35.58 -17.70 -5.32
C GLU A 158 -36.97 -17.58 -5.95
N GLU A 159 -37.29 -16.38 -6.40
CA GLU A 159 -38.62 -16.12 -7.00
C GLU A 159 -38.83 -16.89 -8.32
N GLU A 160 -37.78 -16.97 -9.16
CA GLU A 160 -37.85 -17.76 -10.41
C GLU A 160 -38.00 -19.24 -10.15
N VAL A 161 -37.21 -19.80 -9.22
CA VAL A 161 -37.31 -21.23 -8.87
C VAL A 161 -38.66 -21.57 -8.34
N LEU A 162 -39.22 -20.74 -7.43
CA LEU A 162 -40.54 -21.01 -6.84
C LEU A 162 -41.67 -20.82 -7.86
N LYS A 163 -41.58 -19.85 -8.76
CA LYS A 163 -42.54 -19.69 -9.87
C LYS A 163 -42.52 -20.88 -10.82
N GLU A 164 -41.33 -21.42 -11.12
CA GLU A 164 -41.21 -22.60 -11.97
C GLU A 164 -41.82 -23.83 -11.30
N ILE A 165 -41.58 -24.04 -9.98
CA ILE A 165 -42.22 -25.09 -9.21
C ILE A 165 -43.73 -24.94 -9.29
N LEU A 166 -44.28 -23.74 -9.05
CA LEU A 166 -45.73 -23.50 -9.14
C LEU A 166 -46.31 -23.84 -10.51
N THR A 167 -45.60 -23.44 -11.57
CA THR A 167 -46.04 -23.71 -12.94
C THR A 167 -46.15 -25.22 -13.21
N GLN A 168 -45.18 -26.00 -12.76
CA GLN A 168 -45.20 -27.46 -12.94
C GLN A 168 -46.21 -28.14 -12.02
N LEU A 169 -46.48 -27.60 -10.83
CA LEU A 169 -47.49 -28.13 -9.90
C LEU A 169 -48.91 -28.18 -10.48
N HIS A 170 -49.23 -27.36 -11.49
CA HIS A 170 -50.51 -27.41 -12.16
C HIS A 170 -50.78 -28.76 -12.90
N SER A 171 -49.71 -29.39 -13.39
CA SER A 171 -49.79 -30.55 -14.27
C SER A 171 -49.28 -31.85 -13.66
N THR A 172 -48.36 -31.78 -12.67
CA THR A 172 -47.70 -32.95 -12.09
C THR A 172 -47.44 -32.80 -10.61
N ASP A 173 -47.34 -33.93 -9.90
CA ASP A 173 -46.93 -34.04 -8.49
C ASP A 173 -45.45 -34.42 -8.35
N THR A 174 -44.77 -34.65 -9.46
CA THR A 174 -43.32 -34.90 -9.51
C THR A 174 -42.69 -33.83 -10.36
N ILE A 175 -41.85 -32.99 -9.75
CA ILE A 175 -41.22 -31.81 -10.35
C ILE A 175 -39.73 -32.00 -10.37
N GLU A 176 -39.12 -31.77 -11.52
CA GLU A 176 -37.67 -31.74 -11.68
C GLU A 176 -37.24 -30.40 -12.29
N ILE A 177 -36.34 -29.68 -11.61
CA ILE A 177 -35.86 -28.38 -12.06
C ILE A 177 -34.32 -28.38 -12.04
N GLU A 178 -33.72 -28.03 -13.16
CA GLU A 178 -32.28 -27.72 -13.22
C GLU A 178 -32.05 -26.26 -12.79
N LEU A 179 -31.34 -26.09 -11.69
CA LEU A 179 -31.10 -24.77 -11.12
C LEU A 179 -30.07 -23.97 -11.94
N ASN A 180 -30.46 -22.77 -12.34
CA ASN A 180 -29.59 -21.84 -13.08
C ASN A 180 -29.32 -20.55 -12.25
N PRO A 181 -28.37 -20.57 -11.30
CA PRO A 181 -28.11 -19.42 -10.46
C PRO A 181 -27.47 -18.25 -11.24
N GLN A 182 -27.85 -17.04 -10.88
CA GLN A 182 -27.24 -15.80 -11.40
C GLN A 182 -25.79 -15.73 -11.00
N LYS A 183 -24.91 -15.31 -11.93
CA LYS A 183 -23.51 -15.05 -11.65
C LYS A 183 -23.38 -13.77 -10.83
N LEU A 184 -22.57 -13.83 -9.78
CA LEU A 184 -22.11 -12.67 -9.00
C LEU A 184 -20.67 -12.39 -9.36
N PHE A 185 -20.41 -11.18 -9.82
CA PHE A 185 -19.07 -10.78 -10.25
C PHE A 185 -18.31 -10.12 -9.11
N PRO A 186 -16.99 -10.36 -9.00
CA PRO A 186 -16.13 -9.67 -8.08
C PRO A 186 -15.97 -8.20 -8.49
N GLN A 187 -15.54 -7.36 -7.55
CA GLN A 187 -15.25 -5.94 -7.80
C GLN A 187 -13.83 -5.72 -8.30
N VAL A 188 -12.89 -6.58 -7.92
CA VAL A 188 -11.46 -6.49 -8.28
C VAL A 188 -11.05 -7.70 -9.09
N TYR A 189 -10.44 -7.46 -10.25
CA TYR A 189 -10.00 -8.49 -11.19
C TYR A 189 -8.48 -8.64 -11.22
N TYR A 190 -8.00 -9.87 -11.41
CA TYR A 190 -6.58 -10.18 -11.61
C TYR A 190 -5.95 -9.36 -12.73
N ALA A 191 -6.68 -9.20 -13.85
CA ALA A 191 -6.23 -8.43 -15.00
C ALA A 191 -5.89 -6.96 -14.69
N ASP A 192 -6.48 -6.37 -13.65
CA ASP A 192 -6.20 -5.00 -13.22
C ASP A 192 -5.06 -4.95 -12.19
N LEU A 193 -4.99 -5.95 -11.32
CA LEU A 193 -3.92 -6.03 -10.33
C LEU A 193 -2.56 -6.34 -10.94
N ILE A 194 -2.51 -7.23 -11.94
CA ILE A 194 -1.23 -7.60 -12.58
C ILE A 194 -0.57 -6.40 -13.29
N LYS A 195 -1.33 -5.43 -13.78
CA LYS A 195 -0.80 -4.19 -14.36
C LYS A 195 -0.01 -3.35 -13.34
N GLN A 196 -0.34 -3.48 -12.06
CA GLN A 196 0.28 -2.73 -10.95
C GLN A 196 1.63 -3.32 -10.50
N THR A 197 2.06 -4.43 -11.06
CA THR A 197 3.30 -5.12 -10.70
C THR A 197 4.50 -4.73 -11.56
N SER A 198 4.33 -3.80 -12.49
CA SER A 198 5.38 -3.37 -13.42
C SER A 198 6.45 -2.55 -12.72
N LYS A 199 7.71 -2.78 -13.06
CA LYS A 199 8.80 -1.92 -12.61
C LYS A 199 8.76 -0.60 -13.38
N LEU A 200 8.55 0.51 -12.67
CA LEU A 200 8.51 1.87 -13.24
C LEU A 200 9.91 2.47 -13.35
N SER A 201 10.73 2.29 -12.32
CA SER A 201 12.08 2.86 -12.26
C SER A 201 13.00 2.10 -11.34
N GLY A 202 14.27 2.52 -11.33
CA GLY A 202 15.24 2.13 -10.32
C GLY A 202 16.43 3.07 -10.34
N PHE A 203 16.97 3.37 -9.15
CA PHE A 203 18.16 4.17 -9.00
C PHE A 203 19.12 3.56 -7.99
N LEU A 204 20.42 3.67 -8.27
CA LEU A 204 21.48 3.08 -7.46
C LEU A 204 22.51 4.16 -7.13
N THR A 205 23.00 4.16 -5.90
CA THR A 205 24.19 4.91 -5.51
C THR A 205 25.22 3.98 -4.87
N SER A 206 26.51 4.25 -5.15
CA SER A 206 27.60 3.51 -4.52
C SER A 206 27.99 4.13 -3.18
N TYR A 207 28.26 3.27 -2.19
CA TYR A 207 28.86 3.63 -0.91
C TYR A 207 30.08 2.75 -0.58
N GLN A 208 30.71 2.19 -1.62
CA GLN A 208 31.82 1.24 -1.47
C GLN A 208 32.94 1.76 -0.57
N SER A 209 33.35 3.02 -0.77
CA SER A 209 34.41 3.69 0.00
C SER A 209 33.95 4.21 1.38
N SER A 210 32.69 4.01 1.75
CA SER A 210 32.17 4.51 3.03
C SER A 210 32.52 3.57 4.19
N SER A 211 32.66 4.16 5.39
CA SER A 211 32.84 3.40 6.63
C SER A 211 31.63 2.48 6.89
N THR A 212 31.85 1.44 7.67
CA THR A 212 30.79 0.49 8.07
C THR A 212 29.62 1.20 8.77
N TYR A 213 29.91 2.21 9.59
CA TYR A 213 28.90 3.00 10.30
C TYR A 213 28.04 3.82 9.33
N ARG A 214 28.67 4.44 8.32
CA ARG A 214 27.96 5.20 7.28
C ARG A 214 27.08 4.27 6.43
N LYS A 215 27.57 3.10 6.03
CA LYS A 215 26.78 2.07 5.33
C LYS A 215 25.58 1.63 6.17
N ASN A 216 25.78 1.39 7.48
CA ASN A 216 24.70 1.06 8.40
C ASN A 216 23.58 2.14 8.40
N ASN A 217 23.95 3.40 8.52
CA ASN A 217 23.00 4.51 8.55
C ASN A 217 22.16 4.61 7.28
N ILE A 218 22.79 4.42 6.12
CA ILE A 218 22.13 4.42 4.81
C ILE A 218 21.13 3.24 4.71
N LYS A 219 21.60 2.03 5.05
CA LYS A 219 20.74 0.82 5.04
C LYS A 219 19.57 0.97 6.01
N LEU A 220 19.83 1.49 7.21
CA LEU A 220 18.80 1.67 8.25
C LEU A 220 17.71 2.65 7.83
N ALA A 221 18.08 3.79 7.23
CA ALA A 221 17.12 4.77 6.74
C ALA A 221 16.26 4.20 5.62
N LEU A 222 16.85 3.55 4.60
CA LEU A 222 16.11 3.01 3.48
C LEU A 222 15.29 1.76 3.82
N LYS A 223 15.68 0.98 4.82
CA LYS A 223 14.91 -0.17 5.30
C LYS A 223 13.47 0.20 5.67
N LYS A 224 13.24 1.45 6.11
CA LYS A 224 11.89 1.95 6.45
C LYS A 224 10.96 2.08 5.25
N PHE A 225 11.51 2.18 4.04
CA PHE A 225 10.77 2.27 2.79
C PHE A 225 10.62 0.92 2.09
N ASN A 226 11.42 -0.09 2.47
CA ASN A 226 11.36 -1.41 1.84
C ASN A 226 10.04 -2.12 2.16
N GLY A 227 9.25 -2.41 1.13
CA GLY A 227 7.92 -3.01 1.26
C GLY A 227 6.80 -1.99 1.40
N MET A 228 7.10 -0.70 1.36
CA MET A 228 6.08 0.34 1.44
C MET A 228 5.16 0.32 0.22
N CYS A 229 3.87 0.33 0.48
CA CYS A 229 2.81 0.57 -0.50
C CYS A 229 2.29 2.00 -0.26
N VAL A 230 2.49 2.89 -1.22
CA VAL A 230 1.99 4.26 -1.19
C VAL A 230 0.69 4.30 -1.97
N LYS A 231 -0.40 4.56 -1.28
CA LYS A 231 -1.76 4.57 -1.86
C LYS A 231 -1.91 5.67 -2.92
N PRO A 232 -2.95 5.60 -3.76
CA PRO A 232 -3.30 6.72 -4.63
C PRO A 232 -3.37 8.04 -3.86
N HIS A 233 -2.71 9.08 -4.40
CA HIS A 233 -2.69 10.44 -3.87
C HIS A 233 -2.14 10.60 -2.43
N GLU A 234 -1.53 9.54 -1.89
CA GLU A 234 -0.90 9.58 -0.57
C GLU A 234 0.44 10.32 -0.62
N SER A 235 0.66 11.20 0.37
CA SER A 235 1.90 11.97 0.56
C SER A 235 2.76 11.32 1.63
N ILE A 236 4.05 11.18 1.37
CA ILE A 236 5.04 10.59 2.27
C ILE A 236 6.14 11.60 2.59
N SER A 237 6.52 11.68 3.87
CA SER A 237 7.67 12.42 4.38
C SER A 237 8.80 11.46 4.72
N PHE A 238 9.99 11.71 4.20
CA PHE A 238 11.18 10.94 4.54
C PHE A 238 11.52 11.05 6.03
N ASN A 239 11.45 12.29 6.58
CA ASN A 239 11.75 12.53 7.98
C ASN A 239 10.72 11.88 8.91
N ALA A 240 9.43 11.95 8.60
CA ALA A 240 8.40 11.28 9.39
C ALA A 240 8.56 9.75 9.36
N THR A 241 8.90 9.18 8.20
CA THR A 241 9.11 7.74 8.03
C THR A 241 10.34 7.22 8.78
N THR A 242 11.46 7.95 8.71
CA THR A 242 12.73 7.52 9.34
C THR A 242 12.82 7.93 10.81
N GLY A 243 12.17 9.03 11.18
CA GLY A 243 12.23 9.67 12.50
C GLY A 243 13.59 10.33 12.77
N PRO A 244 13.81 10.81 13.99
CA PRO A 244 15.08 11.42 14.40
C PRO A 244 16.21 10.39 14.39
N ARG A 245 17.40 10.85 13.94
CA ARG A 245 18.62 10.03 13.79
C ARG A 245 19.36 10.02 15.11
N THR A 246 19.12 9.04 15.95
CA THR A 246 19.72 8.92 17.28
C THR A 246 20.43 7.58 17.46
N LEU A 247 21.39 7.52 18.39
CA LEU A 247 22.09 6.28 18.75
C LEU A 247 21.10 5.19 19.18
N ASN A 248 20.08 5.54 19.96
CA ASN A 248 19.05 4.61 20.44
C ASN A 248 18.22 3.98 19.32
N LYS A 249 18.14 4.62 18.14
CA LYS A 249 17.50 4.08 16.94
C LYS A 249 18.47 3.29 16.05
N GLY A 250 19.70 3.07 16.50
CA GLY A 250 20.71 2.28 15.79
C GLY A 250 21.55 3.07 14.79
N TYR A 251 21.36 4.40 14.68
CA TYR A 251 22.26 5.23 13.91
C TYR A 251 23.60 5.35 14.61
N LYS A 252 24.66 5.52 13.81
CA LYS A 252 26.05 5.61 14.26
C LYS A 252 26.65 6.96 13.85
N GLU A 253 27.69 7.37 14.54
CA GLU A 253 28.51 8.51 14.12
C GLU A 253 29.24 8.16 12.83
N ALA A 254 29.15 9.03 11.85
CA ALA A 254 29.80 8.86 10.56
C ALA A 254 29.91 10.20 9.82
N HIS A 255 30.78 10.24 8.82
CA HIS A 255 31.10 11.41 8.04
C HIS A 255 29.87 12.01 7.34
N MET A 256 29.63 13.30 7.57
CA MET A 256 28.57 14.09 6.94
C MET A 256 29.05 15.52 6.61
N ILE A 257 28.27 16.21 5.80
CA ILE A 257 28.48 17.64 5.51
C ILE A 257 27.59 18.43 6.45
N LEU A 258 28.17 19.27 7.30
CA LEU A 258 27.48 20.22 8.17
C LEU A 258 28.14 21.59 8.01
N ASP A 259 27.36 22.64 7.75
CA ASP A 259 27.82 24.02 7.57
C ASP A 259 28.99 24.17 6.56
N SER A 260 28.92 23.40 5.47
CA SER A 260 29.96 23.33 4.43
C SER A 260 31.27 22.68 4.90
N GLU A 261 31.27 21.96 6.00
CA GLU A 261 32.40 21.20 6.52
C GLU A 261 32.08 19.71 6.65
N TYR A 262 33.10 18.87 6.58
CA TYR A 262 32.96 17.44 6.83
C TYR A 262 33.20 17.20 8.31
N VAL A 263 32.16 16.68 8.99
CA VAL A 263 32.20 16.35 10.42
C VAL A 263 31.66 14.96 10.66
N ASP A 264 32.08 14.34 11.75
CA ASP A 264 31.46 13.09 12.20
C ASP A 264 30.30 13.40 13.12
N ALA A 265 29.11 12.94 12.73
CA ALA A 265 27.90 13.11 13.52
C ALA A 265 26.95 11.93 13.35
N VAL A 266 26.05 11.76 14.30
CA VAL A 266 25.05 10.67 14.29
C VAL A 266 24.14 10.80 13.07
N GLY A 267 24.06 9.73 12.28
CA GLY A 267 23.24 9.69 11.06
C GLY A 267 23.99 10.11 9.78
N GLY A 268 25.32 10.28 9.82
CA GLY A 268 26.11 10.53 8.61
C GLY A 268 25.80 9.49 7.53
N GLY A 269 25.51 9.96 6.30
CA GLY A 269 25.10 9.15 5.15
C GLY A 269 23.59 9.14 4.84
N VAL A 270 22.70 9.56 5.73
CA VAL A 270 21.25 9.52 5.51
C VAL A 270 20.82 10.37 4.30
N CYS A 271 21.50 11.47 3.98
CA CYS A 271 21.24 12.24 2.76
C CYS A 271 21.55 11.46 1.47
N GLN A 272 22.42 10.46 1.48
CA GLN A 272 22.60 9.56 0.35
C GLN A 272 21.40 8.61 0.22
N ALA A 273 20.80 8.18 1.32
CA ALA A 273 19.59 7.39 1.32
C ALA A 273 18.42 8.16 0.70
N SER A 274 18.17 9.40 1.16
CA SER A 274 17.12 10.27 0.60
C SER A 274 17.37 10.59 -0.87
N THR A 275 18.63 10.85 -1.26
CA THR A 275 18.99 11.09 -2.66
C THR A 275 18.74 9.87 -3.56
N THR A 276 19.03 8.66 -3.07
CA THR A 276 18.75 7.43 -3.83
C THR A 276 17.27 7.24 -4.06
N LEU A 277 16.45 7.44 -3.01
CA LEU A 277 15.00 7.39 -3.09
C LEU A 277 14.45 8.47 -4.03
N TYR A 278 14.87 9.72 -3.85
CA TYR A 278 14.45 10.87 -4.67
C TYR A 278 14.64 10.60 -6.17
N ASN A 279 15.79 10.09 -6.55
CA ASN A 279 16.07 9.82 -7.97
C ASN A 279 15.25 8.65 -8.53
N ALA A 280 14.98 7.62 -7.73
CA ALA A 280 14.07 6.55 -8.14
C ALA A 280 12.65 7.09 -8.34
N LEU A 281 12.17 7.96 -7.44
CA LEU A 281 10.85 8.60 -7.53
C LEU A 281 10.74 9.51 -8.77
N LEU A 282 11.77 10.35 -9.04
CA LEU A 282 11.81 11.20 -10.24
C LEU A 282 11.68 10.37 -11.52
N LEU A 283 12.45 9.28 -11.63
CA LEU A 283 12.45 8.41 -12.80
C LEU A 283 11.15 7.59 -12.93
N ALA A 284 10.38 7.45 -11.85
CA ALA A 284 9.04 6.85 -11.88
C ALA A 284 7.92 7.86 -12.19
N GLY A 285 8.25 9.16 -12.33
CA GLY A 285 7.26 10.21 -12.56
C GLY A 285 6.43 10.57 -11.31
N VAL A 286 6.94 10.22 -10.12
CA VAL A 286 6.28 10.56 -8.85
C VAL A 286 6.44 12.06 -8.57
N GLN A 287 5.39 12.68 -8.06
CA GLN A 287 5.40 14.09 -7.70
C GLN A 287 6.30 14.33 -6.48
N ILE A 288 7.21 15.29 -6.60
CA ILE A 288 8.07 15.73 -5.50
C ILE A 288 7.52 17.04 -4.97
N ASP A 289 7.15 17.06 -3.69
CA ASP A 289 6.52 18.20 -3.03
C ASP A 289 7.54 19.07 -2.31
N GLU A 290 8.60 18.44 -1.75
CA GLU A 290 9.70 19.13 -1.06
C GLU A 290 11.01 18.41 -1.30
N VAL A 291 12.05 19.16 -1.66
CA VAL A 291 13.43 18.67 -1.78
C VAL A 291 14.42 19.82 -1.60
N HIS A 292 15.52 19.57 -0.89
CA HIS A 292 16.59 20.51 -0.63
C HIS A 292 17.91 20.04 -1.23
N ALA A 293 18.73 20.96 -1.69
CA ALA A 293 20.09 20.67 -2.15
C ALA A 293 21.10 20.87 -1.00
N HIS A 294 22.23 20.16 -1.07
CA HIS A 294 23.36 20.43 -0.20
C HIS A 294 24.01 21.78 -0.55
N SER A 295 24.73 22.35 0.39
CA SER A 295 25.56 23.52 0.16
C SER A 295 26.77 23.23 -0.71
N LEU A 296 27.29 21.99 -0.70
CA LEU A 296 28.43 21.50 -1.49
C LEU A 296 27.99 20.35 -2.42
N PRO A 297 28.63 20.15 -3.57
CA PRO A 297 28.35 19.03 -4.46
C PRO A 297 28.57 17.68 -3.77
N SER A 298 27.63 16.75 -3.96
CA SER A 298 27.75 15.36 -3.48
C SER A 298 28.45 14.50 -4.54
N SER A 299 29.37 13.63 -4.13
CA SER A 299 30.13 12.76 -5.04
C SER A 299 29.36 11.55 -5.56
N TYR A 300 28.25 11.17 -4.91
CA TYR A 300 27.47 9.96 -5.21
C TYR A 300 26.30 10.19 -6.17
N VAL A 301 26.08 11.41 -6.63
CA VAL A 301 25.04 11.79 -7.58
C VAL A 301 25.47 12.96 -8.45
N GLN A 302 24.88 13.09 -9.64
CA GLN A 302 25.09 14.22 -10.54
C GLN A 302 24.60 15.54 -9.90
N LEU A 303 25.24 16.66 -10.30
CA LEU A 303 24.83 18.00 -9.86
C LEU A 303 23.34 18.24 -10.11
N GLY A 304 22.68 18.86 -9.14
CA GLY A 304 21.26 19.17 -9.22
C GLY A 304 20.31 18.02 -8.86
N PHE A 305 20.80 16.81 -8.54
CA PHE A 305 19.95 15.64 -8.24
C PHE A 305 20.15 15.08 -6.83
N ASP A 306 20.79 15.81 -5.94
CA ASP A 306 20.89 15.46 -4.53
C ASP A 306 19.62 15.86 -3.76
N ALA A 307 19.34 15.17 -2.67
CA ALA A 307 18.25 15.47 -1.76
C ALA A 307 18.78 15.48 -0.33
N MET A 308 19.07 16.67 0.19
CA MET A 308 19.47 16.87 1.57
C MET A 308 18.27 16.74 2.49
N VAL A 309 18.44 16.04 3.60
CA VAL A 309 17.45 15.94 4.66
C VAL A 309 18.11 16.22 6.02
N ASN A 310 17.41 17.02 6.82
CA ASN A 310 17.77 17.28 8.22
C ASN A 310 16.50 17.29 9.06
N PHE A 311 16.48 16.52 10.14
CA PHE A 311 15.27 16.36 10.95
C PHE A 311 14.86 17.70 11.57
N GLY A 312 13.64 18.13 11.25
CA GLY A 312 13.08 19.38 11.73
C GLY A 312 13.28 20.61 10.84
N THR A 313 14.16 20.55 9.80
CA THR A 313 14.46 21.73 8.97
C THR A 313 14.36 21.48 7.47
N SER A 314 14.73 20.31 6.98
CA SER A 314 14.74 19.98 5.56
C SER A 314 14.26 18.57 5.34
N ASP A 315 13.31 18.38 4.45
CA ASP A 315 12.69 17.07 4.18
C ASP A 315 12.73 16.70 2.70
N LEU A 316 12.51 15.43 2.42
CA LEU A 316 12.09 14.93 1.11
C LEU A 316 10.63 14.49 1.26
N ARG A 317 9.73 15.19 0.57
CA ARG A 317 8.32 14.86 0.54
C ARG A 317 7.89 14.56 -0.88
N PHE A 318 7.05 13.56 -1.03
CA PHE A 318 6.54 13.16 -2.34
C PHE A 318 5.11 12.62 -2.21
N THR A 319 4.36 12.77 -3.29
CA THR A 319 2.97 12.30 -3.41
C THR A 319 2.86 11.34 -4.59
N ASN A 320 2.20 10.22 -4.39
CA ASN A 320 1.83 9.32 -5.50
C ASN A 320 0.79 10.03 -6.39
N PRO A 321 1.11 10.42 -7.64
CA PRO A 321 0.18 11.16 -8.50
C PRO A 321 -0.83 10.25 -9.21
N TYR A 322 -0.71 8.92 -9.04
CA TYR A 322 -1.47 7.92 -9.80
C TYR A 322 -2.72 7.47 -9.04
N ASP A 323 -3.73 7.00 -9.78
CA ASP A 323 -4.96 6.40 -9.25
C ASP A 323 -4.76 4.96 -8.78
N THR A 324 -3.55 4.40 -8.91
CA THR A 324 -3.17 3.09 -8.39
C THR A 324 -2.01 3.21 -7.43
N PRO A 325 -1.82 2.23 -6.52
CA PRO A 325 -0.69 2.22 -5.61
C PRO A 325 0.66 2.16 -6.34
N ILE A 326 1.70 2.72 -5.72
CA ILE A 326 3.09 2.43 -6.05
C ILE A 326 3.75 1.68 -4.89
N TYR A 327 4.76 0.86 -5.22
CA TYR A 327 5.45 0.00 -4.27
C TYR A 327 6.94 0.30 -4.29
N ILE A 328 7.54 0.45 -3.13
CA ILE A 328 8.96 0.79 -2.96
C ILE A 328 9.72 -0.45 -2.51
N ARG A 329 10.68 -0.90 -3.33
CA ARG A 329 11.63 -1.94 -3.00
C ARG A 329 13.01 -1.35 -2.80
N VAL A 330 13.69 -1.78 -1.75
CA VAL A 330 15.08 -1.42 -1.47
C VAL A 330 15.95 -2.67 -1.51
N ASP A 331 17.04 -2.57 -2.22
CA ASP A 331 18.08 -3.59 -2.28
C ASP A 331 19.42 -3.00 -1.89
N SER A 332 20.25 -3.74 -1.17
CA SER A 332 21.54 -3.26 -0.72
C SER A 332 22.54 -4.39 -0.54
N ASN A 333 23.77 -4.16 -0.99
CA ASN A 333 24.91 -5.03 -0.76
C ASN A 333 26.05 -4.24 -0.09
N GLU A 334 27.28 -4.74 -0.08
CA GLU A 334 28.41 -4.04 0.55
C GLU A 334 28.93 -2.84 -0.26
N GLN A 335 28.54 -2.73 -1.53
CA GLN A 335 29.04 -1.69 -2.44
C GLN A 335 28.00 -0.63 -2.75
N ASN A 336 26.72 -1.02 -2.87
CA ASN A 336 25.67 -0.20 -3.45
C ASN A 336 24.37 -0.33 -2.67
N VAL A 337 23.59 0.75 -2.72
CA VAL A 337 22.18 0.74 -2.35
C VAL A 337 21.34 1.13 -3.55
N LYS A 338 20.22 0.43 -3.75
CA LYS A 338 19.30 0.59 -4.87
C LYS A 338 17.88 0.73 -4.37
N VAL A 339 17.15 1.65 -4.96
CA VAL A 339 15.69 1.80 -4.77
C VAL A 339 15.02 1.52 -6.10
N GLU A 340 13.97 0.71 -6.08
CA GLU A 340 13.13 0.39 -7.23
C GLU A 340 11.68 0.76 -6.92
N ILE A 341 11.00 1.36 -7.89
CA ILE A 341 9.60 1.73 -7.81
C ILE A 341 8.81 0.83 -8.75
N TYR A 342 7.75 0.23 -8.23
CA TYR A 342 6.81 -0.60 -8.97
C TYR A 342 5.43 0.03 -8.93
N GLY A 343 4.60 -0.28 -9.93
CA GLY A 343 3.25 0.24 -10.04
C GLY A 343 2.67 0.01 -11.42
N GLN A 344 1.55 0.63 -11.71
CA GLN A 344 0.95 0.60 -13.04
C GLN A 344 1.69 1.55 -13.99
N ASN A 345 2.15 1.01 -15.11
CA ASN A 345 2.80 1.82 -16.14
C ASN A 345 1.75 2.52 -17.01
N TYR A 346 1.42 3.76 -16.66
CA TYR A 346 0.49 4.60 -17.42
C TYR A 346 1.09 5.18 -18.69
N SER A 347 2.40 5.36 -18.71
CA SER A 347 3.13 5.95 -19.82
C SER A 347 3.80 4.90 -20.67
N GLN A 348 3.01 4.17 -21.48
CA GLN A 348 3.54 3.18 -22.41
C GLN A 348 4.66 3.76 -23.26
N ASN A 349 5.89 3.21 -23.09
CA ASN A 349 7.08 3.58 -23.84
C ASN A 349 7.69 4.97 -23.55
N ILE A 350 7.32 5.67 -22.47
CA ILE A 350 8.02 6.89 -22.04
C ILE A 350 9.17 6.50 -21.11
N LYS A 351 10.39 6.94 -21.45
CA LYS A 351 11.58 6.84 -20.61
C LYS A 351 11.93 8.24 -20.09
N ILE A 352 12.06 8.36 -18.77
CA ILE A 352 12.51 9.60 -18.13
C ILE A 352 14.02 9.51 -17.93
N LYS A 353 14.74 10.55 -18.32
CA LYS A 353 16.18 10.73 -18.08
C LYS A 353 16.42 11.98 -17.26
N ARG A 354 17.49 11.97 -16.49
CA ARG A 354 17.98 13.12 -15.75
C ARG A 354 19.10 13.78 -16.54
N GLN A 355 19.07 15.08 -16.65
CA GLN A 355 20.12 15.88 -17.29
C GLN A 355 20.36 17.14 -16.46
N TYR A 356 21.62 17.60 -16.44
CA TYR A 356 21.97 18.87 -15.81
C TYR A 356 22.77 19.75 -16.78
N GLU A 357 22.73 21.05 -16.51
CA GLU A 357 23.45 22.06 -17.26
C GLU A 357 24.14 23.00 -16.28
N VAL A 358 25.46 23.19 -16.44
CA VAL A 358 26.23 24.11 -15.63
C VAL A 358 26.06 25.52 -16.20
N LEU A 359 25.41 26.39 -15.45
CA LEU A 359 25.21 27.79 -15.83
C LEU A 359 26.45 28.64 -15.54
N SER A 360 27.11 28.38 -14.42
CA SER A 360 28.35 29.05 -14.05
C SER A 360 29.16 28.21 -13.07
N ILE A 361 30.49 28.34 -13.18
CA ILE A 361 31.46 27.85 -12.22
C ILE A 361 31.79 28.99 -11.27
N LEU A 362 31.78 28.75 -9.97
CA LEU A 362 32.06 29.71 -8.91
C LEU A 362 33.44 29.37 -8.34
N PRO A 363 34.50 30.14 -8.66
CA PRO A 363 35.83 29.82 -8.17
C PRO A 363 35.90 29.94 -6.64
N PRO A 364 36.74 29.15 -5.97
CA PRO A 364 36.92 29.24 -4.54
C PRO A 364 37.54 30.58 -4.16
N PRO A 365 37.24 31.12 -2.98
CA PRO A 365 37.97 32.24 -2.40
C PRO A 365 39.45 31.88 -2.22
N ASN A 366 40.33 32.92 -2.11
CA ASN A 366 41.74 32.72 -1.81
C ASN A 366 41.94 31.82 -0.60
N ASP A 367 42.97 30.97 -0.62
CA ASP A 367 43.28 30.05 0.45
C ASP A 367 43.44 30.77 1.79
N LYS A 368 42.86 30.23 2.84
CA LYS A 368 43.17 30.62 4.21
C LYS A 368 44.52 30.03 4.57
N ILE A 369 45.43 30.90 5.00
CA ILE A 369 46.76 30.52 5.46
C ILE A 369 46.74 30.38 6.98
N VAL A 370 47.26 29.26 7.48
CA VAL A 370 47.39 28.95 8.91
C VAL A 370 48.88 28.58 9.15
N VAL A 371 49.51 29.15 10.16
CA VAL A 371 50.85 28.74 10.62
C VAL A 371 50.65 27.79 11.80
N ASP A 372 51.36 26.67 11.80
CA ASP A 372 51.30 25.65 12.86
C ASP A 372 52.19 26.01 14.06
N ASP A 373 51.80 27.09 14.75
CA ASP A 373 52.53 27.52 15.96
C ASP A 373 52.36 26.53 17.13
N SER A 374 51.31 25.72 17.10
CA SER A 374 51.03 24.72 18.14
C SER A 374 51.84 23.43 17.98
N GLY A 375 52.36 23.17 16.78
CA GLY A 375 53.00 21.91 16.43
C GLY A 375 52.04 20.73 16.23
N GLU A 376 50.75 21.00 16.01
CA GLU A 376 49.72 19.94 15.74
C GLU A 376 50.08 19.14 14.48
N TYR A 377 50.72 19.78 13.50
CA TYR A 377 51.01 19.20 12.19
C TYR A 377 52.51 18.95 11.93
N LEU A 378 53.35 18.88 12.97
CA LEU A 378 54.83 18.69 12.86
C LEU A 378 55.23 17.46 12.03
N ASN A 379 54.38 16.43 11.98
CA ASN A 379 54.61 15.26 11.14
C ASN A 379 54.35 15.50 9.65
N SER A 380 53.68 16.58 9.30
CA SER A 380 53.30 16.93 7.92
C SER A 380 54.09 18.16 7.43
N VAL A 381 54.29 19.14 8.30
CA VAL A 381 55.05 20.39 8.00
C VAL A 381 55.82 20.83 9.25
N LYS A 382 57.06 21.19 9.07
CA LYS A 382 57.93 21.68 10.15
C LYS A 382 58.42 23.08 9.88
N TYR A 383 58.85 23.34 8.65
CA TYR A 383 59.51 24.58 8.30
C TYR A 383 58.57 25.57 7.58
N LYS A 384 58.86 26.88 7.66
CA LYS A 384 58.03 27.96 7.06
C LYS A 384 57.90 27.89 5.54
N ASP A 385 58.78 27.20 4.88
CA ASP A 385 58.77 26.96 3.43
C ASP A 385 58.05 25.70 3.04
N GLU A 386 57.56 24.89 4.02
CA GLU A 386 56.79 23.70 3.82
C GLU A 386 55.33 24.00 4.10
N TRP A 387 54.46 23.40 3.29
CA TRP A 387 53.04 23.53 3.45
C TRP A 387 52.28 22.32 2.93
N PHE A 388 51.06 22.11 3.41
CA PHE A 388 50.12 21.17 2.85
C PHE A 388 48.69 21.75 2.91
N TYR A 389 47.79 21.20 2.12
CA TYR A 389 46.35 21.52 2.26
C TYR A 389 45.73 20.70 3.36
N LYS A 390 45.35 21.32 4.47
CA LYS A 390 44.39 20.75 5.45
C LYS A 390 43.01 20.60 4.83
N LYS A 391 42.61 21.53 3.94
CA LYS A 391 41.37 21.53 3.18
C LYS A 391 41.66 22.00 1.75
N GLN A 392 41.37 21.12 0.77
CA GLN A 392 41.55 21.47 -0.64
C GLN A 392 40.52 22.50 -1.08
N PRO A 393 40.87 23.52 -1.88
CA PRO A 393 39.86 24.37 -2.52
C PRO A 393 39.02 23.58 -3.52
N LYS A 394 37.76 23.94 -3.67
CA LYS A 394 36.87 23.34 -4.67
C LYS A 394 35.95 24.40 -5.25
N ASP A 395 35.71 24.30 -6.57
CA ASP A 395 34.77 25.15 -7.25
C ASP A 395 33.33 24.92 -6.72
N GLY A 396 32.55 25.98 -6.71
CA GLY A 396 31.11 25.94 -6.61
C GLY A 396 30.48 25.93 -8.00
N TYR A 397 29.21 25.69 -8.06
CA TYR A 397 28.47 25.55 -9.32
C TYR A 397 27.06 26.14 -9.20
N LYS A 398 26.65 26.85 -10.24
CA LYS A 398 25.21 27.12 -10.45
C LYS A 398 24.72 26.22 -11.58
N VAL A 399 23.70 25.39 -11.33
CA VAL A 399 23.23 24.39 -12.29
C VAL A 399 21.72 24.38 -12.42
N ASN A 400 21.24 24.05 -13.61
CA ASN A 400 19.88 23.64 -13.86
C ASN A 400 19.81 22.13 -13.92
N ALA A 401 18.80 21.54 -13.27
CA ALA A 401 18.47 20.12 -13.36
C ALA A 401 17.18 19.93 -14.14
N TYR A 402 17.19 19.00 -15.08
CA TYR A 402 16.08 18.73 -15.98
C TYR A 402 15.67 17.26 -15.92
N LEU A 403 14.38 17.01 -16.16
CA LEU A 403 13.86 15.72 -16.59
C LEU A 403 13.56 15.78 -18.08
N GLU A 404 14.08 14.81 -18.82
CA GLU A 404 13.84 14.66 -20.26
C GLU A 404 12.97 13.42 -20.48
N TYR A 405 11.86 13.60 -21.18
CA TYR A 405 10.89 12.56 -21.49
C TYR A 405 11.07 12.09 -22.92
N TYR A 406 11.31 10.79 -23.09
CA TYR A 406 11.55 10.18 -24.39
C TYR A 406 10.48 9.14 -24.70
N LYS A 407 9.91 9.17 -25.92
CA LYS A 407 9.04 8.13 -26.45
C LYS A 407 9.63 7.58 -27.74
N ASN A 408 9.82 6.27 -27.78
CA ASN A 408 10.43 5.58 -28.93
C ASN A 408 11.78 6.21 -29.40
N GLY A 409 12.59 6.65 -28.44
CA GLY A 409 13.89 7.28 -28.71
C GLY A 409 13.85 8.77 -29.04
N LYS A 410 12.67 9.35 -29.31
CA LYS A 410 12.50 10.78 -29.60
C LYS A 410 12.19 11.52 -28.29
N MET A 411 12.88 12.64 -28.07
CA MET A 411 12.59 13.54 -26.95
C MET A 411 11.25 14.24 -27.18
N LEU A 412 10.34 14.14 -26.21
CA LEU A 412 9.04 14.81 -26.20
C LEU A 412 9.08 16.14 -25.47
N GLU A 413 9.76 16.13 -24.32
CA GLU A 413 9.76 17.25 -23.39
C GLU A 413 11.07 17.28 -22.61
N ARG A 414 11.57 18.49 -22.33
CA ARG A 414 12.64 18.77 -21.37
C ARG A 414 12.09 19.73 -20.33
N LYS A 415 11.90 19.24 -19.10
CA LYS A 415 11.31 20.01 -18.00
C LYS A 415 12.36 20.41 -17.00
N LEU A 416 12.54 21.72 -16.76
CA LEU A 416 13.35 22.23 -15.65
C LEU A 416 12.67 21.86 -14.33
N ILE A 417 13.36 21.11 -13.46
CA ILE A 417 12.83 20.73 -12.15
C ILE A 417 13.33 21.63 -11.03
N ARG A 418 14.60 22.12 -11.14
CA ARG A 418 15.14 23.10 -10.20
C ARG A 418 16.43 23.74 -10.70
N THR A 419 16.74 24.91 -10.15
CA THR A 419 18.06 25.55 -10.23
C THR A 419 18.75 25.47 -8.87
N VAL A 420 19.99 25.02 -8.82
CA VAL A 420 20.76 24.82 -7.58
C VAL A 420 22.06 25.61 -7.65
N THR A 421 22.43 26.23 -6.52
CA THR A 421 23.74 26.85 -6.35
C THR A 421 24.51 26.12 -5.25
N TYR A 422 25.59 25.46 -5.61
CA TYR A 422 26.55 24.88 -4.70
C TYR A 422 27.65 25.93 -4.41
N LYS A 423 27.97 26.15 -3.13
CA LYS A 423 28.97 27.12 -2.71
C LYS A 423 30.38 26.61 -3.04
N PRO A 424 31.30 27.47 -3.43
CA PRO A 424 32.73 27.11 -3.50
C PRO A 424 33.27 26.83 -2.11
N GLN A 425 34.28 25.98 -2.03
CA GLN A 425 34.98 25.65 -0.80
C GLN A 425 36.32 26.34 -0.75
N GLN A 426 36.55 27.18 0.25
CA GLN A 426 37.83 27.80 0.52
C GLN A 426 38.90 26.77 0.89
N GLY A 427 40.07 26.83 0.30
CA GLY A 427 41.26 26.07 0.70
C GLY A 427 41.82 26.53 2.05
N ILE A 428 42.45 25.61 2.79
CA ILE A 428 43.20 25.93 4.01
C ILE A 428 44.59 25.33 3.82
N LYS A 429 45.59 26.22 3.69
CA LYS A 429 47.01 25.86 3.65
C LYS A 429 47.61 26.01 5.03
N VAL A 430 48.27 24.96 5.51
CA VAL A 430 49.00 24.97 6.78
C VAL A 430 50.50 25.02 6.46
N PHE A 431 51.16 25.99 7.03
CA PHE A 431 52.61 26.20 6.93
C PHE A 431 53.27 25.81 8.25
N GLY A 432 54.49 25.29 8.21
CA GLY A 432 55.30 25.09 9.41
C GLY A 432 55.73 26.39 10.06
N ALA A 433 56.03 26.37 11.36
CA ALA A 433 56.40 27.55 12.14
C ALA A 433 57.92 27.78 12.24
N GLN A 434 58.71 26.73 12.02
CA GLN A 434 60.17 26.79 12.31
C GLN A 434 60.94 27.36 11.12
N ASN A 435 61.99 28.13 11.41
CA ASN A 435 62.99 28.53 10.40
C ASN A 435 63.91 27.34 10.15
N ARG A 436 64.30 27.08 8.89
CA ARG A 436 65.43 26.18 8.63
C ARG A 436 66.64 26.78 9.23
N GLN A 437 67.42 26.06 10.04
CA GLN A 437 68.70 26.46 10.46
C GLN A 437 69.61 26.56 9.21
N ASN A 438 70.18 27.72 8.97
CA ASN A 438 71.16 27.84 7.92
C ASN A 438 72.35 26.90 8.20
N GLN A 439 72.71 26.09 7.19
CA GLN A 439 73.82 25.16 7.28
C GLN A 439 75.10 25.88 7.72
N ASN A 440 75.19 27.18 7.41
CA ASN A 440 76.26 28.05 7.83
C ASN A 440 76.29 28.34 9.34
N ASP A 441 75.08 28.55 9.97
CA ASP A 441 74.94 28.74 11.42
C ASP A 441 75.34 27.50 12.23
N VAL A 442 75.08 26.30 11.66
CA VAL A 442 75.48 25.04 12.27
C VAL A 442 77.00 24.84 12.17
N ASN A 443 77.54 25.15 11.01
CA ASN A 443 79.00 25.10 10.79
C ASN A 443 79.75 26.14 11.64
N ASP A 444 79.27 27.37 11.76
CA ASP A 444 79.83 28.40 12.60
C ASP A 444 79.73 28.04 14.09
N LYS A 445 78.63 27.51 14.58
CA LYS A 445 78.53 26.99 15.94
C LYS A 445 79.43 25.78 16.19
N PHE A 446 79.56 24.88 15.20
CA PHE A 446 80.49 23.74 15.28
C PHE A 446 81.99 24.22 15.28
N LEU A 447 82.34 25.15 14.40
CA LEU A 447 83.66 25.74 14.38
C LEU A 447 84.00 26.52 15.65
N GLN A 448 83.02 27.25 16.22
CA GLN A 448 83.13 27.96 17.50
C GLN A 448 83.28 26.99 18.67
N THR A 449 82.55 25.87 18.66
CA THR A 449 82.67 24.81 19.65
C THR A 449 84.01 24.11 19.55
N LEU A 450 84.49 23.80 18.34
CA LEU A 450 85.81 23.25 18.09
C LEU A 450 86.92 24.20 18.53
N SER A 451 86.82 25.47 18.24
CA SER A 451 87.75 26.51 18.68
C SER A 451 87.85 26.63 20.20
N ASN A 452 86.71 26.55 20.89
CA ASN A 452 86.59 26.53 22.36
C ASN A 452 87.19 25.27 23.00
N ILE A 453 87.16 24.16 22.29
CA ILE A 453 87.75 22.90 22.75
C ILE A 453 89.26 22.88 22.51
N LEU A 454 89.67 23.32 21.33
CA LEU A 454 91.09 23.31 20.94
C LEU A 454 91.91 24.48 21.55
N GLY A 455 91.26 25.54 21.98
CA GLY A 455 91.89 26.67 22.68
C GLY A 455 92.14 26.47 24.17
N LYS A 456 91.89 25.28 24.70
CA LYS A 456 92.09 24.86 26.09
C LYS A 456 93.28 23.88 26.26
N TYR A 457 94.12 23.70 25.26
CA TYR A 457 95.31 22.89 25.33
C TYR A 457 96.56 23.73 25.01
#